data_a3f3791dacd0877e4b033accf5629980
#
_entry.id   a3f3791dacd0877e4b033accf5629980
#
_cell.length_a   1.000
_cell.length_b   1.000
_cell.length_c   1.000
_cell.angle_alpha   90.00
_cell.angle_beta   90.00
_cell.angle_gamma   90.00
#
_symmetry.space_group_name_H-M   'P 1'
#
loop_
_entity.id
_entity.type
_entity.pdbx_description
1 polymer ?
#
loop_
_entity_poly.entity_id
_entity_poly.type
_entity_poly.pdbx_seq_one_letter_code
_entity_poly.pdbx_strand_id
1 'polypeptide(L)'
;WRDWVIHAFNNNMPYDEFLNVQLAGDLMPNASKEQILATGFNRNHPITQEGGVIQEEYQSYYVVDRTNTLGKGILGLTLECAKCHDHKYDQLSQRDYYEIYSFFNNVDEKGLQKTAGDAFRKGYFADDPYITITDEETNGVLSFINKAEGETVDVMVMNDSMPRTTYIFNRGEYDSPWEEVTPNAPEIILPFSENLPKNRLGLAQWVTDENNPLTARVFVNRIWGMLFGNGLVETSEDFGVQGSLPSHPQLLDWIAKDFMEHDWDIKYLLKKIMLSATYQQSSIATEESKKADPDNKWLSRAPRFRMSGEIIRDYVLATSGLLNKEIGGPSVKPYQPPGLWEETTAGSNRGGLTSYVQDDGDKLYRRSLYTLWKRTLPPPSMSIFDAPNRDICEVRRQKTNTPLQALALQNDVQMLEAARVLAENTITDTKDAEQWVTTVFQRILVRNPKEEEKKVLEEYYTDALDKFLNDKENAEKLIAQGEYKRLDTDPAKTAALMLTAQVIYNLDETITKE
;
A
#
# COMPACT_ATOMS: atom_id res chain seq x y z
N TRP A 1 2.69 3.27 13.97
CA TRP A 1 2.57 1.91 13.42
C TRP A 1 3.28 1.75 12.07
N ARG A 2 3.11 2.64 11.06
CA ARG A 2 3.81 2.56 9.75
C ARG A 2 5.33 2.48 9.91
N ASP A 3 5.91 3.31 10.78
CA ASP A 3 7.36 3.30 11.04
C ASP A 3 7.81 1.97 11.64
N TRP A 4 6.99 1.38 12.53
CA TRP A 4 7.22 0.05 13.06
C TRP A 4 7.20 -1.03 11.96
N VAL A 5 6.23 -1.00 11.05
CA VAL A 5 6.19 -1.96 9.92
C VAL A 5 7.46 -1.86 9.07
N ILE A 6 7.91 -0.64 8.76
CA ILE A 6 9.15 -0.42 8.00
C ILE A 6 10.35 -0.97 8.78
N HIS A 7 10.41 -0.72 10.09
CA HIS A 7 11.46 -1.24 10.97
C HIS A 7 11.47 -2.77 10.98
N ALA A 8 10.33 -3.42 11.15
CA ALA A 8 10.21 -4.88 11.16
C ALA A 8 10.72 -5.52 9.86
N PHE A 9 10.29 -5.00 8.70
CA PHE A 9 10.79 -5.50 7.40
C PHE A 9 12.28 -5.21 7.18
N ASN A 10 12.78 -4.04 7.58
CA ASN A 10 14.20 -3.70 7.44
C ASN A 10 15.09 -4.62 8.29
N ASN A 11 14.64 -4.99 9.47
CA ASN A 11 15.33 -5.93 10.37
C ASN A 11 15.04 -7.40 10.03
N ASN A 12 14.24 -7.65 9.01
CA ASN A 12 13.87 -9.00 8.59
C ASN A 12 13.21 -9.81 9.72
N MET A 13 12.28 -9.16 10.46
CA MET A 13 11.47 -9.85 11.45
C MET A 13 10.80 -11.07 10.82
N PRO A 14 10.87 -12.28 11.43
CA PRO A 14 10.14 -13.45 10.95
C PRO A 14 8.66 -13.16 10.74
N TYR A 15 8.07 -13.66 9.65
CA TYR A 15 6.69 -13.30 9.32
C TYR A 15 5.67 -13.80 10.33
N ASP A 16 5.90 -14.95 10.95
CA ASP A 16 5.09 -15.46 12.05
C ASP A 16 5.16 -14.55 13.28
N GLU A 17 6.34 -14.09 13.67
CA GLU A 17 6.50 -13.08 14.72
C GLU A 17 5.81 -11.77 14.36
N PHE A 18 6.00 -11.29 13.13
CA PHE A 18 5.34 -10.09 12.60
C PHE A 18 3.81 -10.17 12.70
N LEU A 19 3.20 -11.32 12.42
CA LEU A 19 1.77 -11.54 12.60
C LEU A 19 1.37 -11.62 14.07
N ASN A 20 2.13 -12.37 14.88
CA ASN A 20 1.85 -12.56 16.29
C ASN A 20 1.81 -11.25 17.06
N VAL A 21 2.79 -10.35 16.85
CA VAL A 21 2.84 -9.06 17.55
C VAL A 21 1.76 -8.10 17.04
N GLN A 22 1.39 -8.14 15.77
CA GLN A 22 0.30 -7.31 15.25
C GLN A 22 -1.07 -7.76 15.75
N LEU A 23 -1.30 -9.05 15.86
CA LEU A 23 -2.58 -9.60 16.32
C LEU A 23 -2.74 -9.49 17.84
N ALA A 24 -1.66 -9.70 18.61
CA ALA A 24 -1.75 -9.89 20.05
C ALA A 24 -0.52 -9.40 20.85
N GLY A 25 0.24 -8.44 20.34
CA GLY A 25 1.44 -7.93 21.01
C GLY A 25 1.20 -7.40 22.42
N ASP A 26 0.02 -6.82 22.68
CA ASP A 26 -0.41 -6.35 24.00
C ASP A 26 -0.75 -7.47 24.99
N LEU A 27 -1.02 -8.69 24.51
CA LEU A 27 -1.34 -9.87 25.32
C LEU A 27 -0.12 -10.78 25.57
N MET A 28 1.04 -10.43 25.04
CA MET A 28 2.27 -11.19 25.27
C MET A 28 2.75 -11.04 26.72
N PRO A 29 3.40 -12.06 27.32
CA PRO A 29 3.98 -11.95 28.66
C PRO A 29 4.99 -10.80 28.72
N ASN A 30 4.82 -9.87 29.66
CA ASN A 30 5.66 -8.67 29.82
C ASN A 30 5.80 -7.85 28.53
N ALA A 31 4.69 -7.65 27.82
CA ALA A 31 4.64 -6.95 26.54
C ALA A 31 5.44 -5.64 26.56
N SER A 32 6.39 -5.51 25.65
CA SER A 32 7.13 -4.27 25.44
C SER A 32 6.24 -3.20 24.77
N LYS A 33 6.63 -1.94 24.92
CA LYS A 33 5.89 -0.85 24.24
C LYS A 33 5.89 -0.99 22.72
N GLU A 34 6.96 -1.55 22.15
CA GLU A 34 7.05 -1.88 20.74
C GLU A 34 6.02 -2.95 20.32
N GLN A 35 5.88 -4.03 21.09
CA GLN A 35 4.88 -5.07 20.84
C GLN A 35 3.45 -4.52 20.93
N ILE A 36 3.17 -3.65 21.91
CA ILE A 36 1.89 -2.97 22.03
C ILE A 36 1.66 -2.06 20.82
N LEU A 37 2.66 -1.27 20.39
CA LEU A 37 2.59 -0.41 19.20
C LEU A 37 2.24 -1.18 17.92
N ALA A 38 2.77 -2.39 17.78
CA ALA A 38 2.50 -3.24 16.61
C ALA A 38 1.01 -3.55 16.45
N THR A 39 0.25 -3.66 17.55
CA THR A 39 -1.20 -3.93 17.52
C THR A 39 -2.02 -2.84 16.86
N GLY A 40 -1.43 -1.67 16.59
CA GLY A 40 -2.03 -0.61 15.78
C GLY A 40 -2.52 -1.07 14.41
N PHE A 41 -2.04 -2.24 13.92
CA PHE A 41 -2.61 -2.92 12.74
C PHE A 41 -4.13 -3.07 12.84
N ASN A 42 -4.63 -3.57 13.97
CA ASN A 42 -6.04 -3.83 14.21
C ASN A 42 -6.88 -2.55 14.45
N ARG A 43 -6.22 -1.38 14.47
CA ARG A 43 -6.86 -0.07 14.65
C ARG A 43 -6.93 0.77 13.37
N ASN A 44 -6.59 0.18 12.21
CA ASN A 44 -6.63 0.86 10.91
C ASN A 44 -8.01 0.83 10.23
N HIS A 45 -9.04 0.27 10.86
CA HIS A 45 -10.42 0.31 10.35
C HIS A 45 -10.96 1.74 10.28
N PRO A 46 -11.97 2.02 9.45
CA PRO A 46 -12.70 3.28 9.49
C PRO A 46 -13.34 3.50 10.87
N ILE A 47 -13.27 4.72 11.37
CA ILE A 47 -13.93 5.14 12.63
C ILE A 47 -14.89 6.27 12.34
N THR A 48 -16.00 6.34 13.09
CA THR A 48 -16.99 7.40 12.96
C THR A 48 -16.87 8.43 14.09
N GLN A 49 -17.14 9.68 13.74
CA GLN A 49 -17.25 10.80 14.69
C GLN A 49 -18.54 11.57 14.48
N GLU A 50 -19.45 11.04 13.67
CA GLU A 50 -20.69 11.71 13.33
C GLU A 50 -21.70 11.59 14.49
N GLY A 51 -22.39 12.69 14.80
CA GLY A 51 -23.45 12.70 15.79
C GLY A 51 -24.68 11.93 15.30
N GLY A 52 -25.33 11.22 16.21
CA GLY A 52 -26.57 10.49 15.93
C GLY A 52 -26.35 9.03 15.50
N VAL A 53 -25.13 8.54 15.53
CA VAL A 53 -24.83 7.12 15.30
C VAL A 53 -25.11 6.28 16.54
N ILE A 54 -25.42 5.00 16.35
CA ILE A 54 -25.60 4.02 17.43
C ILE A 54 -24.22 3.40 17.74
N GLN A 55 -23.80 3.50 19.00
CA GLN A 55 -22.45 3.07 19.40
C GLN A 55 -22.21 1.57 19.18
N GLU A 56 -23.19 0.76 19.53
CA GLU A 56 -23.14 -0.70 19.43
C GLU A 56 -23.03 -1.15 17.97
N GLU A 57 -23.69 -0.47 17.05
CA GLU A 57 -23.62 -0.71 15.61
C GLU A 57 -22.19 -0.52 15.09
N TYR A 58 -21.62 0.67 15.34
CA TYR A 58 -20.27 0.97 14.85
C TYR A 58 -19.18 0.13 15.52
N GLN A 59 -19.34 -0.17 16.81
CA GLN A 59 -18.45 -1.10 17.48
C GLN A 59 -18.48 -2.49 16.82
N SER A 60 -19.68 -2.98 16.48
CA SER A 60 -19.80 -4.22 15.71
C SER A 60 -19.09 -4.12 14.35
N TYR A 61 -19.21 -3.00 13.63
CA TYR A 61 -18.49 -2.80 12.36
C TYR A 61 -16.98 -2.82 12.52
N TYR A 62 -16.42 -2.30 13.61
CA TYR A 62 -14.97 -2.35 13.87
C TYR A 62 -14.48 -3.78 14.08
N VAL A 63 -15.25 -4.60 14.79
CA VAL A 63 -14.92 -6.03 14.97
C VAL A 63 -15.10 -6.80 13.66
N VAL A 64 -16.14 -6.51 12.88
CA VAL A 64 -16.35 -7.07 11.52
C VAL A 64 -15.18 -6.77 10.62
N ASP A 65 -14.68 -5.53 10.59
CA ASP A 65 -13.52 -5.15 9.75
C ASP A 65 -12.27 -5.96 10.10
N ARG A 66 -11.97 -6.14 11.40
CA ARG A 66 -10.85 -6.96 11.86
C ARG A 66 -11.00 -8.41 11.45
N THR A 67 -12.20 -8.98 11.63
CA THR A 67 -12.52 -10.36 11.26
C THR A 67 -12.34 -10.58 9.75
N ASN A 68 -12.86 -9.68 8.94
CA ASN A 68 -12.74 -9.74 7.48
C ASN A 68 -11.30 -9.51 7.01
N THR A 69 -10.56 -8.62 7.68
CA THR A 69 -9.14 -8.38 7.39
C THR A 69 -8.29 -9.60 7.70
N LEU A 70 -8.53 -10.30 8.81
CA LEU A 70 -7.91 -11.60 9.10
C LEU A 70 -8.21 -12.60 8.00
N GLY A 71 -9.50 -12.74 7.62
CA GLY A 71 -9.92 -13.67 6.57
C GLY A 71 -9.21 -13.41 5.25
N LYS A 72 -9.41 -12.25 4.65
CA LYS A 72 -8.84 -11.89 3.34
C LYS A 72 -7.34 -11.68 3.37
N GLY A 73 -6.87 -10.93 4.38
CA GLY A 73 -5.49 -10.47 4.43
C GLY A 73 -4.49 -11.54 4.86
N ILE A 74 -4.87 -12.49 5.69
CA ILE A 74 -3.96 -13.48 6.30
C ILE A 74 -4.32 -14.89 5.86
N LEU A 75 -5.61 -15.26 5.89
CA LEU A 75 -6.06 -16.61 5.57
C LEU A 75 -6.44 -16.80 4.09
N GLY A 76 -6.61 -15.71 3.32
CA GLY A 76 -7.06 -15.79 1.94
C GLY A 76 -8.47 -16.36 1.79
N LEU A 77 -9.38 -16.02 2.71
CA LEU A 77 -10.76 -16.51 2.73
C LEU A 77 -11.77 -15.38 2.77
N THR A 78 -12.89 -15.55 2.10
CA THR A 78 -14.00 -14.59 2.04
C THR A 78 -14.95 -14.77 3.23
N LEU A 79 -14.41 -14.66 4.47
CA LEU A 79 -15.15 -14.87 5.71
C LEU A 79 -16.41 -13.99 5.83
N GLU A 80 -16.40 -12.81 5.23
CA GLU A 80 -17.53 -11.87 5.30
C GLU A 80 -18.85 -12.44 4.77
N CYS A 81 -18.82 -13.43 3.88
CA CYS A 81 -20.03 -14.09 3.41
C CYS A 81 -20.73 -14.86 4.54
N ALA A 82 -19.96 -15.36 5.51
CA ALA A 82 -20.48 -16.10 6.65
C ALA A 82 -21.05 -15.21 7.78
N LYS A 83 -20.95 -13.88 7.67
CA LYS A 83 -21.56 -12.97 8.62
C LYS A 83 -23.10 -13.12 8.74
N CYS A 84 -23.78 -13.35 7.61
CA CYS A 84 -25.25 -13.32 7.54
C CYS A 84 -25.91 -14.70 7.49
N HIS A 85 -25.20 -15.71 7.00
CA HIS A 85 -25.63 -17.10 6.83
C HIS A 85 -24.41 -17.99 6.62
N ASP A 86 -24.52 -19.29 6.69
CA ASP A 86 -23.41 -20.21 6.34
C ASP A 86 -22.87 -19.88 4.96
N HIS A 87 -21.56 -19.94 4.80
CA HIS A 87 -20.92 -19.63 3.51
C HIS A 87 -21.48 -20.55 2.41
N LYS A 88 -21.84 -19.96 1.28
CA LYS A 88 -22.58 -20.69 0.23
C LYS A 88 -21.77 -21.83 -0.39
N TYR A 89 -20.47 -21.71 -0.47
CA TYR A 89 -19.60 -22.62 -1.19
C TYR A 89 -18.56 -23.27 -0.30
N ASP A 90 -17.94 -22.51 0.58
CA ASP A 90 -16.93 -23.00 1.52
C ASP A 90 -17.60 -23.63 2.75
N GLN A 91 -16.92 -24.57 3.37
CA GLN A 91 -17.39 -25.24 4.59
C GLN A 91 -17.13 -24.36 5.83
N LEU A 92 -17.64 -23.13 5.78
CA LEU A 92 -17.55 -22.13 6.84
C LEU A 92 -18.97 -21.78 7.28
N SER A 93 -19.30 -22.05 8.53
CA SER A 93 -20.61 -21.72 9.07
C SER A 93 -20.66 -20.28 9.56
N GLN A 94 -21.87 -19.76 9.75
CA GLN A 94 -22.08 -18.49 10.43
C GLN A 94 -21.50 -18.53 11.85
N ARG A 95 -21.58 -19.67 12.52
CA ARG A 95 -20.96 -19.90 13.83
C ARG A 95 -19.44 -19.69 13.79
N ASP A 96 -18.72 -20.27 12.83
CA ASP A 96 -17.27 -20.11 12.66
C ASP A 96 -16.89 -18.63 12.51
N TYR A 97 -17.70 -17.87 11.77
CA TYR A 97 -17.49 -16.43 11.62
C TYR A 97 -17.55 -15.71 12.98
N TYR A 98 -18.59 -15.94 13.80
CA TYR A 98 -18.73 -15.27 15.08
C TYR A 98 -17.81 -15.83 16.16
N GLU A 99 -17.35 -17.04 16.05
CA GLU A 99 -16.28 -17.58 16.90
C GLU A 99 -14.96 -16.85 16.64
N ILE A 100 -14.59 -16.57 15.37
CA ILE A 100 -13.44 -15.71 15.03
C ILE A 100 -13.68 -14.25 15.46
N TYR A 101 -14.87 -13.70 15.18
CA TYR A 101 -15.28 -12.36 15.60
C TYR A 101 -15.08 -12.15 17.11
N SER A 102 -15.36 -13.17 17.93
CA SER A 102 -15.29 -13.10 19.38
C SER A 102 -13.88 -12.81 19.93
N PHE A 103 -12.81 -13.17 19.19
CA PHE A 103 -11.44 -12.82 19.55
C PHE A 103 -11.18 -11.30 19.54
N PHE A 104 -11.91 -10.55 18.75
CA PHE A 104 -11.76 -9.10 18.60
C PHE A 104 -12.79 -8.28 19.34
N ASN A 105 -13.77 -8.92 20.01
CA ASN A 105 -14.90 -8.23 20.63
C ASN A 105 -14.61 -7.65 22.02
N ASN A 106 -13.44 -7.92 22.60
CA ASN A 106 -13.09 -7.52 23.98
C ASN A 106 -12.29 -6.22 24.07
N VAL A 107 -12.11 -5.52 22.94
CA VAL A 107 -11.33 -4.28 22.89
C VAL A 107 -12.09 -3.16 23.60
N ASP A 108 -11.40 -2.40 24.47
CA ASP A 108 -11.96 -1.24 25.17
C ASP A 108 -12.06 -0.02 24.22
N GLU A 109 -12.94 -0.12 23.26
CA GLU A 109 -13.22 0.94 22.30
C GLU A 109 -14.72 1.27 22.27
N LYS A 110 -15.04 2.49 21.86
CA LYS A 110 -16.41 2.95 21.67
C LYS A 110 -16.72 3.05 20.19
N GLY A 111 -17.94 2.72 19.80
CA GLY A 111 -18.40 2.87 18.42
C GLY A 111 -18.39 4.33 17.97
N LEU A 112 -18.84 5.25 18.83
CA LEU A 112 -18.71 6.69 18.60
C LEU A 112 -17.49 7.22 19.33
N GLN A 113 -16.53 7.66 18.57
CA GLN A 113 -15.32 8.27 19.11
C GLN A 113 -15.56 9.75 19.40
N LYS A 114 -15.29 10.16 20.64
CA LYS A 114 -15.41 11.55 21.08
C LYS A 114 -14.08 12.25 20.97
N THR A 115 -13.80 12.81 19.83
CA THR A 115 -12.62 13.63 19.65
C THR A 115 -12.82 14.99 20.29
N ALA A 116 -11.93 15.41 21.18
CA ALA A 116 -11.94 16.77 21.74
C ALA A 116 -11.63 17.79 20.61
N GLY A 117 -12.38 18.91 20.58
CA GLY A 117 -12.47 19.86 19.48
C GLY A 117 -11.16 20.31 18.79
N ASP A 118 -10.03 20.39 19.51
CA ASP A 118 -8.74 20.82 18.91
C ASP A 118 -8.04 19.69 18.13
N ALA A 119 -8.15 18.45 18.54
CA ALA A 119 -7.59 17.30 17.82
C ALA A 119 -8.32 17.11 16.48
N PHE A 120 -9.63 17.26 16.44
CA PHE A 120 -10.41 17.24 15.21
C PHE A 120 -9.98 18.33 14.22
N ARG A 121 -9.70 19.55 14.72
CA ARG A 121 -9.22 20.67 13.89
C ARG A 121 -7.83 20.43 13.31
N LYS A 122 -6.98 19.69 14.03
CA LYS A 122 -5.63 19.33 13.56
C LYS A 122 -5.64 18.19 12.55
N GLY A 123 -6.74 17.45 12.42
CA GLY A 123 -6.91 16.37 11.45
C GLY A 123 -6.17 15.08 11.79
N TYR A 124 -5.67 14.95 13.02
CA TYR A 124 -5.13 13.71 13.56
C TYR A 124 -5.49 13.61 15.03
N PHE A 125 -5.88 12.42 15.42
CA PHE A 125 -6.29 12.09 16.80
C PHE A 125 -6.10 10.60 17.00
N ALA A 126 -5.90 10.21 18.24
CA ALA A 126 -5.99 8.83 18.68
C ALA A 126 -7.14 8.71 19.67
N ASP A 127 -7.98 7.69 19.45
CA ASP A 127 -9.06 7.34 20.37
C ASP A 127 -8.67 6.12 21.20
N ASP A 128 -9.26 6.01 22.39
CA ASP A 128 -9.00 4.89 23.29
C ASP A 128 -9.26 3.52 22.62
N PRO A 129 -8.44 2.52 22.92
CA PRO A 129 -7.17 2.60 23.67
C PRO A 129 -6.01 3.10 22.78
N TYR A 130 -5.12 3.91 23.35
CA TYR A 130 -3.92 4.41 22.67
C TYR A 130 -2.71 4.45 23.62
N ILE A 131 -1.52 4.56 23.05
CA ILE A 131 -0.27 4.84 23.77
C ILE A 131 0.33 6.16 23.25
N THR A 132 0.97 6.90 24.15
CA THR A 132 1.71 8.12 23.80
C THR A 132 3.19 7.81 23.66
N ILE A 133 3.79 8.26 22.56
CA ILE A 133 5.22 8.12 22.26
C ILE A 133 5.92 9.44 22.59
N THR A 134 6.93 9.39 23.44
CA THR A 134 7.68 10.53 23.94
C THR A 134 9.11 10.59 23.36
N ASP A 135 9.85 11.69 23.62
CA ASP A 135 11.25 11.81 23.22
C ASP A 135 12.14 10.79 23.92
N GLU A 136 11.87 10.46 25.20
CA GLU A 136 12.63 9.45 25.93
C GLU A 136 12.59 8.09 25.21
N GLU A 137 11.43 7.70 24.70
CA GLU A 137 11.22 6.43 23.99
C GLU A 137 11.84 6.42 22.60
N THR A 138 11.75 7.54 21.88
CA THR A 138 12.40 7.65 20.56
C THR A 138 13.91 7.86 20.65
N ASN A 139 14.43 8.29 21.78
CA ASN A 139 15.87 8.26 22.07
C ASN A 139 16.36 6.89 22.60
N GLY A 140 15.45 5.94 22.80
CA GLY A 140 15.70 4.59 23.34
C GLY A 140 15.11 3.49 22.45
N VAL A 141 14.20 2.71 23.05
CA VAL A 141 13.64 1.46 22.46
C VAL A 141 12.82 1.67 21.18
N LEU A 142 12.32 2.87 20.94
CA LEU A 142 11.54 3.22 19.74
C LEU A 142 12.29 4.18 18.80
N SER A 143 13.61 4.07 18.72
CA SER A 143 14.46 4.96 17.93
C SER A 143 14.21 4.92 16.41
N PHE A 144 13.45 3.95 15.93
CA PHE A 144 13.00 3.88 14.54
C PHE A 144 11.82 4.82 14.22
N ILE A 145 11.17 5.40 15.23
CA ILE A 145 10.08 6.36 15.04
C ILE A 145 10.68 7.74 14.82
N ASN A 146 10.43 8.28 13.62
CA ASN A 146 10.85 9.62 13.26
C ASN A 146 9.71 10.63 13.59
N LYS A 147 9.86 11.39 14.66
CA LYS A 147 8.96 12.47 15.08
C LYS A 147 9.73 13.74 15.39
N ALA A 148 9.07 14.87 15.39
CA ALA A 148 9.69 16.12 15.80
C ALA A 148 10.04 16.09 17.30
N GLU A 149 11.20 16.64 17.66
CA GLU A 149 11.62 16.79 19.05
C GLU A 149 10.65 17.70 19.82
N GLY A 150 10.35 17.33 21.05
CA GLY A 150 9.40 18.05 21.90
C GLY A 150 7.93 17.76 21.59
N GLU A 151 7.61 17.03 20.54
CA GLU A 151 6.25 16.60 20.22
C GLU A 151 5.97 15.21 20.82
N THR A 152 4.71 14.94 21.15
CA THR A 152 4.24 13.58 21.47
C THR A 152 3.38 13.06 20.31
N VAL A 153 3.41 11.72 20.10
CA VAL A 153 2.59 11.05 19.10
C VAL A 153 1.74 10.00 19.78
N ASP A 154 0.43 10.15 19.67
CA ASP A 154 -0.52 9.15 20.15
C ASP A 154 -0.80 8.12 19.05
N VAL A 155 -0.74 6.84 19.41
CA VAL A 155 -0.97 5.73 18.50
C VAL A 155 -2.05 4.82 19.09
N MET A 156 -3.13 4.64 18.35
CA MET A 156 -4.19 3.69 18.72
C MET A 156 -3.63 2.26 18.71
N VAL A 157 -3.94 1.50 19.77
CA VAL A 157 -3.47 0.13 19.98
C VAL A 157 -4.63 -0.75 20.44
N MET A 158 -4.39 -2.05 20.54
CA MET A 158 -5.35 -2.98 21.13
C MET A 158 -5.21 -3.02 22.66
N ASN A 159 -6.33 -3.29 23.32
CA ASN A 159 -6.41 -3.56 24.76
C ASN A 159 -7.72 -4.31 25.05
N ASP A 160 -7.64 -5.57 25.45
CA ASP A 160 -8.79 -6.45 25.72
C ASP A 160 -9.29 -6.31 27.19
N SER A 161 -9.48 -5.08 27.67
CA SER A 161 -9.91 -4.83 29.05
C SER A 161 -11.44 -4.82 29.25
N MET A 162 -12.23 -4.95 28.17
CA MET A 162 -13.70 -4.96 28.20
C MET A 162 -14.29 -6.30 27.72
N PRO A 163 -14.31 -7.33 28.57
CA PRO A 163 -14.93 -8.62 28.21
C PRO A 163 -16.39 -8.44 27.81
N ARG A 164 -16.76 -8.91 26.63
CA ARG A 164 -18.13 -8.87 26.09
C ARG A 164 -18.58 -10.26 25.68
N THR A 165 -19.81 -10.59 26.02
CA THR A 165 -20.45 -11.79 25.45
C THR A 165 -20.65 -11.60 23.96
N THR A 166 -20.28 -12.59 23.18
CA THR A 166 -20.44 -12.59 21.73
C THR A 166 -21.61 -13.51 21.35
N TYR A 167 -22.44 -13.04 20.44
CA TYR A 167 -23.58 -13.78 19.90
C TYR A 167 -23.47 -13.90 18.39
N ILE A 168 -24.05 -14.94 17.84
CA ILE A 168 -24.36 -15.00 16.41
C ILE A 168 -25.46 -13.97 16.15
N PHE A 169 -25.28 -13.09 15.21
CA PHE A 169 -26.26 -12.09 14.81
C PHE A 169 -27.16 -12.66 13.71
N ASN A 170 -28.46 -12.69 13.96
CA ASN A 170 -29.43 -13.13 12.96
C ASN A 170 -29.32 -12.27 11.70
N ARG A 171 -28.98 -12.89 10.57
CA ARG A 171 -28.70 -12.21 9.29
C ARG A 171 -27.64 -11.11 9.36
N GLY A 172 -26.73 -11.18 10.35
CA GLY A 172 -25.67 -10.21 10.52
C GLY A 172 -26.07 -8.89 11.18
N GLU A 173 -27.31 -8.78 11.69
CA GLU A 173 -27.84 -7.58 12.32
C GLU A 173 -27.43 -7.51 13.79
N TYR A 174 -26.67 -6.49 14.17
CA TYR A 174 -26.05 -6.33 15.50
C TYR A 174 -27.09 -6.29 16.64
N ASP A 175 -28.30 -5.80 16.38
CA ASP A 175 -29.42 -5.67 17.33
C ASP A 175 -30.31 -6.92 17.40
N SER A 176 -29.96 -7.99 16.67
CA SER A 176 -30.67 -9.26 16.66
C SER A 176 -29.77 -10.42 17.09
N PRO A 177 -29.32 -10.46 18.37
CA PRO A 177 -28.49 -11.54 18.89
C PRO A 177 -29.28 -12.86 18.97
N TRP A 178 -28.61 -13.98 18.65
CA TRP A 178 -29.23 -15.32 18.68
C TRP A 178 -28.51 -16.22 19.70
N GLU A 179 -27.58 -17.05 19.23
CA GLU A 179 -26.83 -17.97 20.10
C GLU A 179 -25.52 -17.35 20.61
N GLU A 180 -25.19 -17.62 21.86
CA GLU A 180 -23.89 -17.26 22.42
C GLU A 180 -22.77 -18.12 21.82
N VAL A 181 -21.63 -17.50 21.53
CA VAL A 181 -20.41 -18.15 21.07
C VAL A 181 -19.20 -17.71 21.88
N THR A 182 -18.20 -18.57 21.89
CA THR A 182 -16.91 -18.31 22.56
C THR A 182 -15.79 -18.38 21.52
N PRO A 183 -14.62 -17.78 21.80
CA PRO A 183 -13.48 -17.80 20.88
C PRO A 183 -13.10 -19.23 20.43
N ASN A 184 -13.13 -19.44 19.12
CA ASN A 184 -12.75 -20.67 18.47
C ASN A 184 -12.37 -20.40 17.00
N ALA A 185 -11.85 -21.40 16.30
CA ALA A 185 -11.49 -21.29 14.90
C ALA A 185 -12.13 -22.45 14.09
N PRO A 186 -12.33 -22.25 12.76
CA PRO A 186 -12.95 -23.26 11.90
C PRO A 186 -12.16 -24.58 11.90
N GLU A 187 -12.77 -25.66 12.35
CA GLU A 187 -12.16 -27.00 12.41
C GLU A 187 -11.71 -27.50 11.03
N ILE A 188 -12.41 -27.08 9.98
CA ILE A 188 -12.10 -27.47 8.59
C ILE A 188 -10.72 -26.93 8.15
N ILE A 189 -10.24 -25.84 8.74
CA ILE A 189 -8.91 -25.29 8.47
C ILE A 189 -7.88 -25.99 9.35
N LEU A 190 -8.03 -25.84 10.65
CA LEU A 190 -7.20 -26.46 11.68
C LEU A 190 -7.97 -26.40 13.01
N PRO A 191 -8.17 -27.51 13.74
CA PRO A 191 -8.81 -27.49 15.03
C PRO A 191 -8.08 -26.56 16.00
N PHE A 192 -8.84 -25.71 16.73
CA PHE A 192 -8.27 -24.82 17.73
C PHE A 192 -7.86 -25.64 18.97
N SER A 193 -6.55 -25.68 19.26
CA SER A 193 -6.04 -26.49 20.36
C SER A 193 -6.56 -26.02 21.72
N GLU A 194 -6.94 -26.96 22.58
CA GLU A 194 -7.36 -26.68 23.97
C GLU A 194 -6.25 -26.04 24.82
N ASN A 195 -5.00 -26.19 24.41
CA ASN A 195 -3.84 -25.59 25.10
C ASN A 195 -3.67 -24.09 24.75
N LEU A 196 -4.34 -23.58 23.72
CA LEU A 196 -4.27 -22.18 23.33
C LEU A 196 -5.21 -21.33 24.18
N PRO A 197 -4.79 -20.13 24.61
CA PRO A 197 -5.67 -19.23 25.34
C PRO A 197 -6.82 -18.74 24.42
N LYS A 198 -8.03 -18.69 24.98
CA LYS A 198 -9.24 -18.25 24.25
C LYS A 198 -9.29 -16.73 24.09
N ASN A 199 -8.23 -16.13 23.54
CA ASN A 199 -8.08 -14.71 23.27
C ASN A 199 -7.25 -14.48 21.99
N ARG A 200 -6.94 -13.23 21.63
CA ARG A 200 -6.16 -12.89 20.41
C ARG A 200 -4.76 -13.53 20.38
N LEU A 201 -4.13 -13.79 21.55
CA LEU A 201 -2.84 -14.48 21.57
C LEU A 201 -2.97 -15.93 21.08
N GLY A 202 -4.00 -16.65 21.51
CA GLY A 202 -4.27 -17.98 20.98
C GLY A 202 -4.65 -17.97 19.50
N LEU A 203 -5.41 -16.97 19.03
CA LEU A 203 -5.70 -16.79 17.61
C LEU A 203 -4.43 -16.56 16.80
N ALA A 204 -3.51 -15.72 17.29
CA ALA A 204 -2.23 -15.44 16.64
C ALA A 204 -1.39 -16.72 16.51
N GLN A 205 -1.29 -17.51 17.58
CA GLN A 205 -0.59 -18.79 17.58
C GLN A 205 -1.26 -19.82 16.65
N TRP A 206 -2.59 -19.85 16.57
CA TRP A 206 -3.31 -20.71 15.62
C TRP A 206 -3.06 -20.30 14.15
N VAL A 207 -3.03 -18.99 13.86
CA VAL A 207 -2.73 -18.46 12.53
C VAL A 207 -1.32 -18.83 12.09
N THR A 208 -0.35 -18.82 12.99
CA THR A 208 1.06 -19.08 12.68
C THR A 208 1.50 -20.52 12.97
N ASP A 209 0.57 -21.41 13.31
CA ASP A 209 0.84 -22.84 13.49
C ASP A 209 1.38 -23.46 12.20
N GLU A 210 2.42 -24.27 12.29
CA GLU A 210 3.05 -24.93 11.13
C GLU A 210 2.09 -25.84 10.34
N ASN A 211 1.04 -26.33 11.01
CA ASN A 211 0.01 -27.14 10.41
C ASN A 211 -1.13 -26.32 9.79
N ASN A 212 -1.14 -24.98 9.96
CA ASN A 212 -2.13 -24.14 9.31
C ASN A 212 -1.88 -24.12 7.79
N PRO A 213 -2.82 -24.65 6.98
CA PRO A 213 -2.58 -24.85 5.55
C PRO A 213 -2.59 -23.54 4.75
N LEU A 214 -3.01 -22.42 5.32
CA LEU A 214 -3.30 -21.18 4.58
C LEU A 214 -2.23 -20.11 4.74
N THR A 215 -1.85 -19.75 5.95
CA THR A 215 -1.07 -18.54 6.25
C THR A 215 0.22 -18.42 5.42
N ALA A 216 1.04 -19.48 5.40
CA ALA A 216 2.27 -19.47 4.62
C ALA A 216 2.00 -19.42 3.11
N ARG A 217 1.02 -20.20 2.61
CA ARG A 217 0.64 -20.20 1.19
C ARG A 217 0.13 -18.84 0.73
N VAL A 218 -0.71 -18.20 1.51
CA VAL A 218 -1.28 -16.87 1.20
C VAL A 218 -0.19 -15.82 1.15
N PHE A 219 0.73 -15.82 2.10
CA PHE A 219 1.84 -14.86 2.10
C PHE A 219 2.79 -15.08 0.92
N VAL A 220 3.23 -16.31 0.70
CA VAL A 220 4.10 -16.66 -0.44
C VAL A 220 3.44 -16.29 -1.77
N ASN A 221 2.14 -16.58 -1.91
CA ASN A 221 1.38 -16.20 -3.11
C ASN A 221 1.34 -14.67 -3.33
N ARG A 222 1.23 -13.90 -2.25
CA ARG A 222 1.28 -12.43 -2.30
C ARG A 222 2.65 -11.93 -2.74
N ILE A 223 3.73 -12.46 -2.16
CA ILE A 223 5.11 -12.12 -2.59
C ILE A 223 5.33 -12.49 -4.06
N TRP A 224 4.85 -13.68 -4.46
CA TRP A 224 4.90 -14.11 -5.86
C TRP A 224 4.17 -13.12 -6.77
N GLY A 225 2.95 -12.72 -6.42
CA GLY A 225 2.16 -11.75 -7.17
C GLY A 225 2.82 -10.36 -7.28
N MET A 226 3.55 -9.93 -6.26
CA MET A 226 4.34 -8.67 -6.31
C MET A 226 5.50 -8.77 -7.32
N LEU A 227 6.12 -9.93 -7.45
CA LEU A 227 7.27 -10.15 -8.33
C LEU A 227 6.88 -10.50 -9.76
N PHE A 228 5.81 -11.29 -9.94
CA PHE A 228 5.37 -11.81 -11.24
C PHE A 228 4.09 -11.17 -11.79
N GLY A 229 3.50 -10.22 -11.06
CA GLY A 229 2.27 -9.53 -11.49
C GLY A 229 0.98 -10.26 -11.12
N ASN A 230 0.97 -11.58 -11.13
CA ASN A 230 -0.13 -12.45 -10.68
C ASN A 230 0.40 -13.49 -9.69
N GLY A 231 -0.42 -13.84 -8.70
CA GLY A 231 -0.11 -14.95 -7.78
C GLY A 231 -0.15 -16.30 -8.49
N LEU A 232 0.42 -17.32 -7.87
CA LEU A 232 0.21 -18.71 -8.28
C LEU A 232 -1.27 -19.10 -8.17
N VAL A 233 -1.96 -18.59 -7.14
CA VAL A 233 -3.41 -18.46 -7.04
C VAL A 233 -3.77 -17.05 -7.46
N GLU A 234 -4.50 -16.90 -8.56
CA GLU A 234 -4.81 -15.60 -9.14
C GLU A 234 -5.74 -14.77 -8.25
N THR A 235 -6.72 -15.45 -7.60
CA THR A 235 -7.61 -14.88 -6.59
C THR A 235 -6.91 -14.81 -5.24
N SER A 236 -5.98 -13.87 -5.06
CA SER A 236 -5.15 -13.78 -3.86
C SER A 236 -5.94 -13.53 -2.57
N GLU A 237 -7.17 -13.06 -2.69
CA GLU A 237 -8.14 -12.85 -1.62
C GLU A 237 -9.01 -14.07 -1.30
N ASP A 238 -8.98 -15.09 -2.17
CA ASP A 238 -9.86 -16.28 -2.08
C ASP A 238 -9.13 -17.54 -2.52
N PHE A 239 -8.76 -18.35 -1.54
CA PHE A 239 -8.21 -19.71 -1.66
C PHE A 239 -9.29 -20.76 -1.43
N GLY A 240 -10.55 -20.33 -1.21
CA GLY A 240 -11.70 -21.21 -1.05
C GLY A 240 -12.18 -21.81 -2.37
N VAL A 241 -13.35 -22.46 -2.30
CA VAL A 241 -13.93 -23.23 -3.44
C VAL A 241 -14.23 -22.34 -4.66
N GLN A 242 -14.49 -21.04 -4.46
CA GLN A 242 -14.73 -20.11 -5.56
C GLN A 242 -13.45 -19.47 -6.10
N GLY A 243 -12.34 -19.62 -5.39
CA GLY A 243 -11.04 -19.14 -5.82
C GLY A 243 -10.49 -19.94 -7.01
N SER A 244 -9.52 -19.34 -7.69
CA SER A 244 -8.81 -19.99 -8.78
C SER A 244 -7.89 -21.10 -8.25
N LEU A 245 -7.83 -22.22 -8.96
CA LEU A 245 -6.84 -23.24 -8.65
C LEU A 245 -5.43 -22.70 -8.90
N PRO A 246 -4.44 -23.06 -8.07
CA PRO A 246 -3.07 -22.64 -8.28
C PRO A 246 -2.54 -23.14 -9.64
N SER A 247 -1.85 -22.27 -10.38
CA SER A 247 -1.23 -22.63 -11.65
C SER A 247 -0.15 -23.72 -11.48
N HIS A 248 0.56 -23.68 -10.35
CA HIS A 248 1.65 -24.60 -9.99
C HIS A 248 1.47 -25.06 -8.53
N PRO A 249 0.56 -26.00 -8.24
CA PRO A 249 0.22 -26.36 -6.86
C PRO A 249 1.41 -26.92 -6.08
N GLN A 250 2.22 -27.79 -6.69
CA GLN A 250 3.40 -28.36 -6.04
C GLN A 250 4.45 -27.29 -5.72
N LEU A 251 4.58 -26.28 -6.56
CA LEU A 251 5.51 -25.16 -6.32
C LEU A 251 5.03 -24.30 -5.15
N LEU A 252 3.73 -23.98 -5.11
CA LEU A 252 3.15 -23.20 -4.01
C LEU A 252 3.35 -23.92 -2.67
N ASP A 253 3.06 -25.21 -2.61
CA ASP A 253 3.22 -26.03 -1.41
C ASP A 253 4.70 -26.11 -0.97
N TRP A 254 5.58 -26.32 -1.95
CA TRP A 254 7.01 -26.42 -1.68
C TRP A 254 7.59 -25.10 -1.16
N ILE A 255 7.28 -23.95 -1.80
CA ILE A 255 7.78 -22.65 -1.36
C ILE A 255 7.20 -22.29 0.01
N ALA A 256 5.91 -22.57 0.26
CA ALA A 256 5.29 -22.28 1.55
C ALA A 256 5.95 -23.08 2.68
N LYS A 257 6.23 -24.37 2.45
CA LYS A 257 6.91 -25.22 3.42
C LYS A 257 8.38 -24.78 3.62
N ASP A 258 9.10 -24.53 2.55
CA ASP A 258 10.47 -24.04 2.58
C ASP A 258 10.58 -22.69 3.32
N PHE A 259 9.60 -21.81 3.17
CA PHE A 259 9.54 -20.54 3.88
C PHE A 259 9.39 -20.73 5.40
N MET A 260 8.51 -21.65 5.83
CA MET A 260 8.37 -22.00 7.25
C MET A 260 9.63 -22.67 7.82
N GLU A 261 10.24 -23.62 7.07
CA GLU A 261 11.47 -24.33 7.45
C GLU A 261 12.71 -23.41 7.57
N HIS A 262 12.64 -22.21 6.96
CA HIS A 262 13.66 -21.16 7.05
C HIS A 262 13.20 -20.00 7.95
N ASP A 263 12.55 -20.33 9.07
CA ASP A 263 12.16 -19.37 10.13
C ASP A 263 11.33 -18.19 9.60
N TRP A 264 10.47 -18.42 8.60
CA TRP A 264 9.60 -17.38 8.01
C TRP A 264 10.37 -16.14 7.52
N ASP A 265 11.62 -16.33 7.06
CA ASP A 265 12.54 -15.28 6.62
C ASP A 265 12.09 -14.70 5.27
N ILE A 266 11.58 -13.44 5.31
CA ILE A 266 11.06 -12.74 4.12
C ILE A 266 12.18 -12.42 3.12
N LYS A 267 13.36 -12.01 3.59
CA LYS A 267 14.48 -11.68 2.70
C LYS A 267 15.07 -12.92 2.03
N TYR A 268 15.09 -14.05 2.74
CA TYR A 268 15.43 -15.35 2.16
C TYR A 268 14.46 -15.71 1.04
N LEU A 269 13.15 -15.64 1.29
CA LEU A 269 12.10 -15.93 0.29
C LEU A 269 12.28 -15.06 -0.95
N LEU A 270 12.40 -13.74 -0.78
CA LEU A 270 12.63 -12.79 -1.88
C LEU A 270 13.88 -13.16 -2.69
N LYS A 271 15.01 -13.37 -2.00
CA LYS A 271 16.27 -13.73 -2.63
C LYS A 271 16.15 -15.03 -3.43
N LYS A 272 15.50 -16.04 -2.86
CA LYS A 272 15.32 -17.34 -3.51
C LYS A 272 14.51 -17.24 -4.79
N ILE A 273 13.39 -16.49 -4.77
CA ILE A 273 12.57 -16.27 -5.95
C ILE A 273 13.33 -15.46 -7.01
N MET A 274 13.99 -14.37 -6.62
CA MET A 274 14.68 -13.46 -7.55
C MET A 274 15.93 -14.09 -8.19
N LEU A 275 16.57 -15.06 -7.54
CA LEU A 275 17.70 -15.82 -8.10
C LEU A 275 17.26 -17.00 -8.96
N SER A 276 15.95 -17.30 -9.03
CA SER A 276 15.47 -18.40 -9.87
C SER A 276 15.61 -18.08 -11.36
N ALA A 277 15.86 -19.12 -12.16
CA ALA A 277 15.89 -18.98 -13.61
C ALA A 277 14.57 -18.44 -14.18
N THR A 278 13.45 -18.76 -13.55
CA THR A 278 12.11 -18.26 -13.92
C THR A 278 12.01 -16.73 -13.78
N TYR A 279 12.54 -16.15 -12.71
CA TYR A 279 12.52 -14.70 -12.51
C TYR A 279 13.48 -13.96 -13.44
N GLN A 280 14.62 -14.59 -13.76
CA GLN A 280 15.68 -14.01 -14.59
C GLN A 280 15.48 -14.20 -16.11
N GLN A 281 14.34 -14.73 -16.54
CA GLN A 281 14.00 -14.84 -17.96
C GLN A 281 13.83 -13.45 -18.61
N SER A 282 13.96 -13.42 -19.93
CA SER A 282 13.58 -12.26 -20.73
C SER A 282 12.04 -12.14 -20.81
N SER A 283 11.53 -10.90 -20.79
CA SER A 283 10.13 -10.58 -21.05
C SER A 283 9.74 -10.62 -22.53
N ILE A 284 10.73 -10.73 -23.43
CA ILE A 284 10.51 -10.77 -24.88
C ILE A 284 9.76 -12.06 -25.24
N ALA A 285 8.54 -11.89 -25.72
CA ALA A 285 7.67 -12.98 -26.13
C ALA A 285 7.90 -13.34 -27.61
N THR A 286 8.18 -14.62 -27.90
CA THR A 286 8.12 -15.15 -29.27
C THR A 286 6.66 -15.35 -29.70
N GLU A 287 6.38 -15.38 -30.99
CA GLU A 287 5.01 -15.66 -31.48
C GLU A 287 4.52 -17.04 -31.03
N GLU A 288 5.40 -18.01 -30.90
CA GLU A 288 5.09 -19.34 -30.39
C GLU A 288 4.72 -19.31 -28.90
N SER A 289 5.47 -18.59 -28.06
CA SER A 289 5.17 -18.45 -26.63
C SER A 289 3.88 -17.69 -26.37
N LYS A 290 3.61 -16.61 -27.16
CA LYS A 290 2.33 -15.88 -27.10
C LYS A 290 1.14 -16.77 -27.44
N LYS A 291 1.30 -17.63 -28.47
CA LYS A 291 0.23 -18.55 -28.90
C LYS A 291 0.00 -19.68 -27.92
N ALA A 292 1.07 -20.23 -27.33
CA ALA A 292 0.99 -21.35 -26.40
C ALA A 292 0.54 -20.94 -24.98
N ASP A 293 1.00 -19.76 -24.53
CA ASP A 293 0.75 -19.23 -23.19
C ASP A 293 0.47 -17.70 -23.27
N PRO A 294 -0.70 -17.29 -23.80
CA PRO A 294 -1.00 -15.87 -24.02
C PRO A 294 -0.93 -15.04 -22.73
N ASP A 295 -1.47 -15.57 -21.64
CA ASP A 295 -1.54 -14.90 -20.33
C ASP A 295 -0.30 -15.11 -19.46
N ASN A 296 0.73 -15.76 -20.00
CA ASN A 296 1.94 -16.16 -19.28
C ASN A 296 1.68 -16.91 -17.97
N LYS A 297 0.64 -17.73 -17.96
CA LYS A 297 0.22 -18.52 -16.80
C LYS A 297 1.25 -19.57 -16.41
N TRP A 298 1.95 -20.12 -17.41
CA TRP A 298 2.98 -21.15 -17.25
C TRP A 298 4.39 -20.58 -17.11
N LEU A 299 4.49 -19.26 -17.00
CA LEU A 299 5.76 -18.55 -16.83
C LEU A 299 6.79 -18.89 -17.92
N SER A 300 6.33 -18.97 -19.16
CA SER A 300 7.16 -19.24 -20.33
C SER A 300 8.16 -18.11 -20.66
N ARG A 301 7.97 -16.95 -20.03
CA ARG A 301 8.78 -15.72 -20.13
C ARG A 301 8.71 -14.92 -18.84
N ALA A 302 9.56 -13.91 -18.67
CA ALA A 302 9.40 -12.97 -17.56
C ALA A 302 8.05 -12.22 -17.66
N PRO A 303 7.43 -11.88 -16.55
CA PRO A 303 6.17 -11.17 -16.55
C PRO A 303 6.35 -9.71 -16.98
N ARG A 304 5.31 -9.17 -17.62
CA ARG A 304 5.18 -7.77 -17.95
C ARG A 304 3.88 -7.24 -17.39
N PHE A 305 3.96 -6.29 -16.47
CA PHE A 305 2.76 -5.76 -15.82
C PHE A 305 2.90 -4.29 -15.41
N ARG A 306 1.76 -3.58 -15.39
CA ARG A 306 1.66 -2.20 -14.96
C ARG A 306 2.10 -2.02 -13.51
N MET A 307 2.98 -1.04 -13.25
CA MET A 307 3.34 -0.63 -11.90
C MET A 307 2.17 0.07 -11.19
N SER A 308 2.14 0.02 -9.86
CA SER A 308 1.15 0.77 -9.07
C SER A 308 1.41 2.28 -9.14
N GLY A 309 0.35 3.08 -8.90
CA GLY A 309 0.43 4.54 -8.93
C GLY A 309 1.50 5.09 -7.99
N GLU A 310 1.65 4.47 -6.81
CA GLU A 310 2.70 4.84 -5.85
C GLU A 310 4.11 4.61 -6.41
N ILE A 311 4.32 3.48 -7.08
CA ILE A 311 5.63 3.15 -7.68
C ILE A 311 5.90 4.04 -8.89
N ILE A 312 4.90 4.32 -9.74
CA ILE A 312 5.06 5.22 -10.90
C ILE A 312 5.51 6.61 -10.44
N ARG A 313 4.85 7.18 -9.41
CA ARG A 313 5.25 8.48 -8.86
C ARG A 313 6.67 8.44 -8.28
N ASP A 314 6.99 7.45 -7.45
CA ASP A 314 8.31 7.31 -6.84
C ASP A 314 9.41 7.10 -7.90
N TYR A 315 9.11 6.38 -8.97
CA TYR A 315 10.01 6.18 -10.10
C TYR A 315 10.32 7.49 -10.84
N VAL A 316 9.30 8.30 -11.13
CA VAL A 316 9.48 9.61 -11.79
C VAL A 316 10.29 10.55 -10.89
N LEU A 317 10.03 10.58 -9.58
CA LEU A 317 10.81 11.36 -8.63
C LEU A 317 12.27 10.86 -8.53
N ALA A 318 12.49 9.56 -8.57
CA ALA A 318 13.83 8.97 -8.48
C ALA A 318 14.67 9.29 -9.73
N THR A 319 14.10 9.12 -10.91
CA THR A 319 14.80 9.33 -12.19
C THR A 319 15.09 10.81 -12.46
N SER A 320 14.27 11.72 -11.93
CA SER A 320 14.51 13.17 -11.99
C SER A 320 15.51 13.67 -10.95
N GLY A 321 15.77 12.87 -9.90
CA GLY A 321 16.64 13.29 -8.76
C GLY A 321 15.89 13.98 -7.63
N LEU A 322 14.56 14.08 -7.70
CA LEU A 322 13.73 14.73 -6.68
C LEU A 322 13.44 13.85 -5.46
N LEU A 323 13.51 12.51 -5.58
CA LEU A 323 13.04 11.60 -4.54
C LEU A 323 13.74 11.82 -3.20
N ASN A 324 12.99 12.29 -2.21
CA ASN A 324 13.42 12.29 -0.82
C ASN A 324 13.30 10.86 -0.24
N LYS A 325 14.47 10.30 0.16
CA LYS A 325 14.60 8.91 0.66
C LYS A 325 14.45 8.79 2.17
N GLU A 326 14.14 9.88 2.89
CA GLU A 326 13.93 9.86 4.32
C GLU A 326 12.90 8.79 4.74
N ILE A 327 13.20 8.05 5.81
CA ILE A 327 12.38 6.96 6.33
C ILE A 327 11.69 7.42 7.63
N GLY A 328 10.42 7.01 7.80
CA GLY A 328 9.64 7.30 8.99
C GLY A 328 9.03 8.70 8.99
N GLY A 329 8.36 9.06 10.08
CA GLY A 329 7.77 10.36 10.28
C GLY A 329 6.33 10.53 9.76
N PRO A 330 5.78 11.74 9.90
CA PRO A 330 4.38 12.01 9.60
C PRO A 330 4.07 11.88 8.11
N SER A 331 2.78 11.79 7.79
CA SER A 331 2.29 11.87 6.42
C SER A 331 2.52 13.25 5.84
N VAL A 332 2.72 13.32 4.52
CA VAL A 332 2.95 14.54 3.75
C VAL A 332 1.80 14.81 2.77
N LYS A 333 1.67 16.07 2.39
CA LYS A 333 0.62 16.57 1.48
C LYS A 333 1.26 17.10 0.19
N PRO A 334 1.59 16.24 -0.79
CA PRO A 334 2.15 16.67 -2.06
C PRO A 334 1.12 17.44 -2.91
N TYR A 335 1.47 17.80 -4.14
CA TYR A 335 0.58 18.49 -5.06
C TYR A 335 -0.77 17.78 -5.22
N GLN A 336 -1.85 18.58 -5.18
CA GLN A 336 -3.20 18.19 -5.56
C GLN A 336 -3.90 19.35 -6.26
N PRO A 337 -4.88 19.09 -7.14
CA PRO A 337 -5.71 20.17 -7.68
C PRO A 337 -6.40 20.95 -6.56
N PRO A 338 -6.39 22.29 -6.63
CA PRO A 338 -7.01 23.13 -5.60
C PRO A 338 -8.53 22.94 -5.56
N GLY A 339 -9.15 23.13 -4.40
CA GLY A 339 -10.60 23.14 -4.23
C GLY A 339 -11.25 21.76 -4.01
N LEU A 340 -10.55 20.66 -4.26
CA LEU A 340 -11.13 19.31 -4.17
C LEU A 340 -11.65 18.95 -2.77
N TRP A 341 -10.90 19.32 -1.73
CA TRP A 341 -11.30 19.00 -0.36
C TRP A 341 -12.49 19.85 0.09
N GLU A 342 -12.50 21.10 -0.29
CA GLU A 342 -13.56 22.05 -0.01
C GLU A 342 -14.89 21.62 -0.65
N GLU A 343 -14.86 21.10 -1.89
CA GLU A 343 -16.02 20.55 -2.58
C GLU A 343 -16.64 19.38 -1.81
N THR A 344 -15.83 18.46 -1.28
CA THR A 344 -16.30 17.27 -0.55
C THR A 344 -16.85 17.60 0.84
N THR A 345 -16.54 18.77 1.38
CA THR A 345 -16.96 19.20 2.73
C THR A 345 -18.07 20.26 2.72
N ALA A 346 -18.73 20.45 1.56
CA ALA A 346 -19.80 21.45 1.37
C ALA A 346 -19.38 22.87 1.83
N GLY A 347 -18.11 23.23 1.61
CA GLY A 347 -17.57 24.55 1.97
C GLY A 347 -17.40 24.80 3.47
N SER A 348 -17.56 23.78 4.32
CA SER A 348 -17.35 23.93 5.76
C SER A 348 -15.84 24.06 6.06
N ASN A 349 -15.39 25.31 6.19
CA ASN A 349 -14.00 25.61 6.58
C ASN A 349 -13.80 25.40 8.10
N ARG A 350 -13.87 24.14 8.55
CA ARG A 350 -13.72 23.78 9.98
C ARG A 350 -12.30 23.38 10.38
N GLY A 351 -11.32 23.56 9.46
CA GLY A 351 -9.91 23.19 9.66
C GLY A 351 -9.65 21.67 9.57
N GLY A 352 -8.41 21.26 9.71
CA GLY A 352 -8.00 19.85 9.77
C GLY A 352 -8.30 19.07 8.49
N LEU A 353 -9.26 18.15 8.54
CA LEU A 353 -9.63 17.27 7.42
C LEU A 353 -10.59 17.92 6.41
N THR A 354 -10.94 19.20 6.55
CA THR A 354 -11.86 19.91 5.66
C THR A 354 -11.16 20.76 4.59
N SER A 355 -9.87 21.05 4.76
CA SER A 355 -9.06 21.80 3.81
C SER A 355 -7.73 21.10 3.55
N TYR A 356 -7.22 21.22 2.33
CA TYR A 356 -5.91 20.71 1.95
C TYR A 356 -4.90 21.87 1.93
N VAL A 357 -3.98 21.85 2.87
CA VAL A 357 -2.83 22.75 2.85
C VAL A 357 -1.65 21.92 2.36
N GLN A 358 -1.21 22.21 1.13
CA GLN A 358 -0.04 21.57 0.54
C GLN A 358 1.19 21.81 1.41
N ASP A 359 2.04 20.81 1.55
CA ASP A 359 3.36 20.95 2.16
C ASP A 359 4.32 21.65 1.20
N ASP A 360 5.47 22.06 1.70
CA ASP A 360 6.54 22.74 0.98
C ASP A 360 7.88 21.99 1.04
N GLY A 361 8.84 22.40 0.24
CA GLY A 361 10.20 21.89 0.22
C GLY A 361 10.28 20.36 0.03
N ASP A 362 11.20 19.72 0.75
CA ASP A 362 11.50 18.28 0.62
C ASP A 362 10.31 17.34 0.91
N LYS A 363 9.31 17.84 1.63
CA LYS A 363 8.09 17.07 1.93
C LYS A 363 7.28 16.74 0.68
N LEU A 364 7.31 17.61 -0.35
CA LEU A 364 6.64 17.37 -1.62
C LEU A 364 7.16 16.14 -2.36
N TYR A 365 8.40 15.74 -2.10
CA TYR A 365 9.13 14.72 -2.85
C TYR A 365 9.37 13.44 -2.06
N ARG A 366 8.76 13.30 -0.88
CA ARG A 366 8.81 12.06 -0.11
C ARG A 366 8.15 10.91 -0.87
N ARG A 367 8.58 9.68 -0.57
CA ARG A 367 7.98 8.47 -1.16
C ARG A 367 6.46 8.47 -0.99
N SER A 368 5.76 7.97 -1.98
CA SER A 368 4.29 7.87 -2.02
C SER A 368 3.68 7.15 -0.82
N LEU A 369 4.45 6.27 -0.18
CA LEU A 369 4.09 5.62 1.10
C LEU A 369 3.71 6.63 2.20
N TYR A 370 4.27 7.84 2.17
CA TYR A 370 4.02 8.88 3.16
C TYR A 370 2.92 9.86 2.78
N THR A 371 2.35 9.76 1.58
CA THR A 371 1.25 10.64 1.16
C THR A 371 0.04 10.50 2.09
N LEU A 372 -0.48 11.62 2.57
CA LEU A 372 -1.70 11.65 3.36
C LEU A 372 -2.87 11.10 2.56
N TRP A 373 -3.58 10.14 3.13
CA TRP A 373 -4.70 9.48 2.51
C TRP A 373 -6.00 9.82 3.22
N LYS A 374 -6.85 10.59 2.59
CA LYS A 374 -8.24 10.80 3.03
C LYS A 374 -9.11 9.79 2.28
N ARG A 375 -9.75 8.84 2.99
CA ARG A 375 -10.51 7.74 2.36
C ARG A 375 -11.66 8.24 1.49
N THR A 376 -12.38 9.27 1.93
CA THR A 376 -13.47 9.89 1.15
C THR A 376 -12.99 10.67 -0.07
N LEU A 377 -11.72 11.00 -0.15
CA LEU A 377 -11.09 11.69 -1.27
C LEU A 377 -9.62 11.25 -1.41
N PRO A 378 -9.37 10.05 -1.94
CA PRO A 378 -8.01 9.57 -2.20
C PRO A 378 -7.25 10.52 -3.13
N PRO A 379 -5.90 10.56 -3.09
CA PRO A 379 -5.09 11.37 -3.99
C PRO A 379 -5.42 11.07 -5.45
N PRO A 380 -5.91 12.05 -6.25
CA PRO A 380 -6.40 11.81 -7.62
C PRO A 380 -5.35 11.20 -8.55
N SER A 381 -4.10 11.67 -8.45
CA SER A 381 -2.98 11.15 -9.24
C SER A 381 -2.69 9.67 -8.99
N MET A 382 -3.00 9.15 -7.78
CA MET A 382 -2.85 7.73 -7.48
C MET A 382 -4.09 6.93 -7.84
N SER A 383 -5.29 7.50 -7.63
CA SER A 383 -6.56 6.84 -7.96
C SER A 383 -6.70 6.59 -9.46
N ILE A 384 -6.20 7.50 -10.31
CA ILE A 384 -6.15 7.32 -11.77
C ILE A 384 -5.32 6.07 -12.14
N PHE A 385 -4.33 5.70 -11.33
CA PHE A 385 -3.51 4.50 -11.50
C PHE A 385 -3.94 3.35 -10.60
N ASP A 386 -5.24 3.22 -10.36
CA ASP A 386 -5.88 2.09 -9.67
C ASP A 386 -5.41 1.90 -8.21
N ALA A 387 -5.00 2.96 -7.52
CA ALA A 387 -4.71 2.85 -6.10
C ALA A 387 -6.01 2.63 -5.29
N PRO A 388 -6.02 1.71 -4.30
CA PRO A 388 -7.21 1.40 -3.53
C PRO A 388 -7.68 2.59 -2.69
N ASN A 389 -9.00 2.67 -2.43
CA ASN A 389 -9.57 3.72 -1.58
C ASN A 389 -9.20 3.57 -0.09
N ARG A 390 -8.81 2.36 0.34
CA ARG A 390 -8.45 1.98 1.72
C ARG A 390 -9.63 2.00 2.70
N ASP A 391 -10.86 1.85 2.21
CA ASP A 391 -12.04 1.72 3.08
C ASP A 391 -12.14 0.34 3.70
N ILE A 392 -11.77 -0.68 2.94
CA ILE A 392 -11.74 -2.09 3.37
C ILE A 392 -10.38 -2.72 3.05
N CYS A 393 -10.14 -3.91 3.62
CA CYS A 393 -8.97 -4.72 3.24
C CYS A 393 -9.08 -5.16 1.78
N GLU A 394 -8.19 -4.66 0.93
CA GLU A 394 -8.11 -4.98 -0.49
C GLU A 394 -6.78 -5.67 -0.78
N VAL A 395 -6.82 -6.95 -1.13
CA VAL A 395 -5.63 -7.80 -1.32
C VAL A 395 -5.16 -7.75 -2.76
N ARG A 396 -6.09 -7.74 -3.73
CA ARG A 396 -5.81 -7.68 -5.15
C ARG A 396 -6.16 -6.32 -5.72
N ARG A 397 -5.19 -5.64 -6.32
CA ARG A 397 -5.38 -4.35 -6.99
C ARG A 397 -5.76 -4.55 -8.45
N GLN A 398 -6.67 -3.73 -8.94
CA GLN A 398 -6.94 -3.64 -10.37
C GLN A 398 -5.71 -3.05 -11.09
N LYS A 399 -5.57 -3.36 -12.38
CA LYS A 399 -4.52 -2.83 -13.24
C LYS A 399 -5.16 -2.48 -14.58
N THR A 400 -5.51 -1.20 -14.74
CA THR A 400 -6.12 -0.70 -15.97
C THR A 400 -5.08 0.01 -16.83
N ASN A 401 -5.41 0.21 -18.10
CA ASN A 401 -4.66 1.07 -19.01
C ASN A 401 -5.65 2.00 -19.72
N THR A 402 -5.67 3.25 -19.31
CA THR A 402 -6.65 4.23 -19.77
C THR A 402 -5.97 5.46 -20.37
N PRO A 403 -6.62 6.15 -21.35
CA PRO A 403 -6.11 7.43 -21.86
C PRO A 403 -5.95 8.49 -20.76
N LEU A 404 -6.74 8.41 -19.68
CA LEU A 404 -6.66 9.34 -18.57
C LEU A 404 -5.34 9.21 -17.80
N GLN A 405 -4.79 8.00 -17.72
CA GLN A 405 -3.45 7.77 -17.12
C GLN A 405 -2.36 8.46 -17.94
N ALA A 406 -2.40 8.36 -19.26
CA ALA A 406 -1.48 9.07 -20.15
C ALA A 406 -1.60 10.60 -20.00
N LEU A 407 -2.83 11.10 -19.91
CA LEU A 407 -3.10 12.52 -19.71
C LEU A 407 -2.57 13.01 -18.35
N ALA A 408 -2.69 12.20 -17.28
CA ALA A 408 -2.16 12.53 -15.95
C ALA A 408 -0.63 12.63 -15.97
N LEU A 409 0.09 11.70 -16.64
CA LEU A 409 1.54 11.77 -16.79
C LEU A 409 2.01 13.04 -17.52
N GLN A 410 1.18 13.60 -18.38
CA GLN A 410 1.53 14.80 -19.16
C GLN A 410 1.18 16.12 -18.46
N ASN A 411 0.18 16.13 -17.58
CA ASN A 411 -0.39 17.39 -17.07
C ASN A 411 -0.33 17.54 -15.53
N ASP A 412 -0.04 16.47 -14.79
CA ASP A 412 0.13 16.56 -13.34
C ASP A 412 1.34 17.44 -13.03
N VAL A 413 1.18 18.39 -12.10
CA VAL A 413 2.23 19.37 -11.76
C VAL A 413 3.52 18.70 -11.30
N GLN A 414 3.42 17.59 -10.54
CA GLN A 414 4.59 16.87 -10.07
C GLN A 414 5.33 16.15 -11.21
N MET A 415 4.60 15.63 -12.20
CA MET A 415 5.18 15.01 -13.39
C MET A 415 5.86 16.04 -14.29
N LEU A 416 5.24 17.20 -14.46
CA LEU A 416 5.81 18.34 -15.18
C LEU A 416 7.10 18.83 -14.50
N GLU A 417 7.06 19.04 -13.20
CA GLU A 417 8.23 19.47 -12.42
C GLU A 417 9.38 18.44 -12.49
N ALA A 418 9.08 17.16 -12.35
CA ALA A 418 10.08 16.10 -12.44
C ALA A 418 10.74 16.07 -13.83
N ALA A 419 9.98 16.22 -14.91
CA ALA A 419 10.51 16.31 -16.26
C ALA A 419 11.40 17.55 -16.45
N ARG A 420 11.02 18.71 -15.88
CA ARG A 420 11.83 19.92 -15.87
C ARG A 420 13.15 19.70 -15.14
N VAL A 421 13.11 19.19 -13.92
CA VAL A 421 14.31 18.96 -13.11
C VAL A 421 15.26 17.97 -13.79
N LEU A 422 14.72 16.91 -14.40
CA LEU A 422 15.52 15.99 -15.20
C LEU A 422 16.21 16.68 -16.37
N ALA A 423 15.51 17.57 -17.08
CA ALA A 423 16.07 18.35 -18.18
C ALA A 423 17.17 19.30 -17.71
N GLU A 424 16.91 20.06 -16.64
CA GLU A 424 17.88 21.00 -16.04
C GLU A 424 19.17 20.27 -15.59
N ASN A 425 19.02 19.15 -14.87
CA ASN A 425 20.14 18.33 -14.42
C ASN A 425 20.93 17.75 -15.63
N THR A 426 20.22 17.32 -16.67
CA THR A 426 20.88 16.79 -17.88
C THR A 426 21.68 17.86 -18.61
N ILE A 427 21.12 19.06 -18.79
CA ILE A 427 21.82 20.20 -19.44
C ILE A 427 23.05 20.60 -18.63
N THR A 428 22.96 20.58 -17.30
CA THR A 428 24.05 20.99 -16.41
C THR A 428 25.17 19.94 -16.35
N ASP A 429 24.80 18.66 -16.26
CA ASP A 429 25.76 17.55 -16.08
C ASP A 429 26.42 17.14 -17.40
N THR A 430 25.71 17.26 -18.54
CA THR A 430 26.14 16.79 -19.85
C THR A 430 26.50 17.96 -20.76
N LYS A 431 27.80 18.22 -20.94
CA LYS A 431 28.29 19.36 -21.74
C LYS A 431 27.96 19.28 -23.22
N ASP A 432 27.84 18.09 -23.76
CA ASP A 432 27.53 17.81 -25.16
C ASP A 432 26.02 17.76 -25.38
N ALA A 433 25.49 18.77 -26.07
CA ALA A 433 24.07 18.87 -26.36
C ALA A 433 23.52 17.71 -27.21
N GLU A 434 24.34 17.10 -28.04
CA GLU A 434 23.95 15.93 -28.85
C GLU A 434 23.66 14.68 -27.99
N GLN A 435 24.13 14.65 -26.77
CA GLN A 435 23.90 13.56 -25.82
C GLN A 435 22.66 13.76 -24.92
N TRP A 436 22.06 14.95 -24.89
CA TRP A 436 20.98 15.25 -23.92
C TRP A 436 19.78 14.28 -24.03
N VAL A 437 19.30 14.07 -25.25
CA VAL A 437 18.14 13.17 -25.50
C VAL A 437 18.49 11.75 -25.09
N THR A 438 19.67 11.26 -25.47
CA THR A 438 20.18 9.94 -25.06
C THR A 438 20.31 9.82 -23.55
N THR A 439 20.84 10.85 -22.88
CA THR A 439 21.02 10.86 -21.42
C THR A 439 19.68 10.83 -20.69
N VAL A 440 18.70 11.62 -21.12
CA VAL A 440 17.34 11.59 -20.56
C VAL A 440 16.72 10.22 -20.73
N PHE A 441 16.82 9.62 -21.93
CA PHE A 441 16.33 8.28 -22.20
C PHE A 441 16.96 7.23 -21.29
N GLN A 442 18.28 7.25 -21.13
CA GLN A 442 19.02 6.33 -20.27
C GLN A 442 18.67 6.50 -18.78
N ARG A 443 18.47 7.74 -18.31
CA ARG A 443 18.08 8.00 -16.92
C ARG A 443 16.67 7.47 -16.61
N ILE A 444 15.76 7.52 -17.60
CA ILE A 444 14.40 7.01 -17.44
C ILE A 444 14.35 5.50 -17.65
N LEU A 445 14.87 4.95 -18.73
CA LEU A 445 14.66 3.55 -19.14
C LEU A 445 15.82 2.60 -18.83
N VAL A 446 16.94 3.14 -18.31
CA VAL A 446 18.14 2.36 -17.91
C VAL A 446 18.71 1.48 -19.05
N ARG A 447 18.47 1.86 -20.29
CA ARG A 447 19.02 1.24 -21.51
C ARG A 447 19.38 2.31 -22.55
N ASN A 448 20.16 1.92 -23.55
CA ASN A 448 20.38 2.80 -24.70
C ASN A 448 19.12 2.85 -25.59
N PRO A 449 18.80 4.04 -26.18
CA PRO A 449 17.79 4.09 -27.22
C PRO A 449 18.28 3.33 -28.47
N LYS A 450 17.38 2.69 -29.18
CA LYS A 450 17.63 2.17 -30.53
C LYS A 450 17.78 3.34 -31.50
N GLU A 451 18.42 3.13 -32.64
CA GLU A 451 18.65 4.21 -33.63
C GLU A 451 17.35 4.89 -34.08
N GLU A 452 16.27 4.11 -34.27
CA GLU A 452 14.97 4.66 -34.65
C GLU A 452 14.33 5.47 -33.52
N GLU A 453 14.44 4.99 -32.26
CA GLU A 453 13.94 5.71 -31.07
C GLU A 453 14.70 7.02 -30.89
N LYS A 454 16.03 6.97 -30.99
CA LYS A 454 16.91 8.13 -30.89
C LYS A 454 16.55 9.18 -31.93
N LYS A 455 16.44 8.79 -33.19
CA LYS A 455 16.12 9.68 -34.30
C LYS A 455 14.78 10.40 -34.07
N VAL A 456 13.73 9.66 -33.72
CA VAL A 456 12.40 10.24 -33.47
C VAL A 456 12.42 11.25 -32.30
N LEU A 457 13.12 10.92 -31.23
CA LEU A 457 13.23 11.79 -30.05
C LEU A 457 14.08 13.03 -30.31
N GLU A 458 15.16 12.93 -31.11
CA GLU A 458 15.98 14.06 -31.51
C GLU A 458 15.23 15.00 -32.47
N GLU A 459 14.46 14.46 -33.42
CA GLU A 459 13.58 15.24 -34.27
C GLU A 459 12.51 15.99 -33.43
N TYR A 460 11.88 15.29 -32.48
CA TYR A 460 10.90 15.89 -31.57
C TYR A 460 11.51 17.01 -30.71
N TYR A 461 12.70 16.77 -30.15
CA TYR A 461 13.44 17.78 -29.38
C TYR A 461 13.74 19.03 -30.23
N THR A 462 14.22 18.83 -31.47
CA THR A 462 14.57 19.91 -32.39
C THR A 462 13.33 20.75 -32.75
N ASP A 463 12.22 20.10 -33.09
CA ASP A 463 10.95 20.78 -33.39
C ASP A 463 10.42 21.57 -32.18
N ALA A 464 10.53 21.02 -30.98
CA ALA A 464 10.14 21.70 -29.75
C ALA A 464 11.06 22.89 -29.46
N LEU A 465 12.37 22.73 -29.65
CA LEU A 465 13.34 23.80 -29.47
C LEU A 465 13.08 24.98 -30.41
N ASP A 466 12.83 24.71 -31.69
CA ASP A 466 12.52 25.74 -32.68
C ASP A 466 11.24 26.52 -32.31
N LYS A 467 10.22 25.85 -31.81
CA LYS A 467 9.00 26.51 -31.30
C LYS A 467 9.30 27.42 -30.13
N PHE A 468 10.06 26.95 -29.13
CA PHE A 468 10.37 27.75 -27.93
C PHE A 468 11.40 28.86 -28.16
N LEU A 469 12.29 28.73 -29.14
CA LEU A 469 13.15 29.84 -29.55
C LEU A 469 12.33 31.01 -30.15
N ASN A 470 11.22 30.69 -30.80
CA ASN A 470 10.29 31.69 -31.36
C ASN A 470 9.22 32.16 -30.35
N ASP A 471 9.03 31.41 -29.24
CA ASP A 471 8.03 31.71 -28.21
C ASP A 471 8.62 31.49 -26.80
N LYS A 472 9.51 32.42 -26.43
CA LYS A 472 10.22 32.37 -25.14
C LYS A 472 9.28 32.52 -23.94
N GLU A 473 8.16 33.22 -24.10
CA GLU A 473 7.19 33.41 -23.03
C GLU A 473 6.53 32.10 -22.65
N ASN A 474 6.14 31.28 -23.63
CA ASN A 474 5.60 29.96 -23.35
C ASN A 474 6.65 28.98 -22.82
N ALA A 475 7.92 29.08 -23.22
CA ALA A 475 9.01 28.33 -22.60
C ALA A 475 9.11 28.63 -21.12
N GLU A 476 9.15 29.93 -20.73
CA GLU A 476 9.20 30.35 -19.33
C GLU A 476 7.99 29.88 -18.52
N LYS A 477 6.78 29.97 -19.07
CA LYS A 477 5.55 29.46 -18.42
C LYS A 477 5.59 27.96 -18.18
N LEU A 478 6.10 27.19 -19.14
CA LEU A 478 6.19 25.74 -19.02
C LEU A 478 7.17 25.33 -17.94
N ILE A 479 8.38 25.91 -17.93
CA ILE A 479 9.40 25.58 -16.92
C ILE A 479 9.16 26.22 -15.54
N ALA A 480 8.13 27.06 -15.41
CA ALA A 480 7.74 27.65 -14.11
C ALA A 480 6.88 26.70 -13.26
N GLN A 481 6.55 25.49 -13.75
CA GLN A 481 5.72 24.55 -13.02
C GLN A 481 6.48 23.92 -11.85
N GLY A 482 5.78 23.78 -10.70
CA GLY A 482 6.33 23.20 -9.47
C GLY A 482 7.11 24.19 -8.61
N GLU A 483 7.51 23.74 -7.41
CA GLU A 483 8.17 24.59 -6.39
C GLU A 483 9.68 24.35 -6.27
N TYR A 484 10.21 23.29 -6.89
CA TYR A 484 11.64 22.99 -6.81
C TYR A 484 12.47 24.08 -7.49
N LYS A 485 13.51 24.52 -6.80
CA LYS A 485 14.38 25.60 -7.27
C LYS A 485 14.91 25.32 -8.67
N ARG A 486 14.69 26.27 -9.58
CA ARG A 486 15.20 26.22 -10.95
C ARG A 486 16.72 26.38 -11.00
N LEU A 487 17.34 25.68 -11.93
CA LEU A 487 18.74 25.89 -12.28
C LEU A 487 18.85 27.02 -13.33
N ASP A 488 20.03 27.62 -13.42
CA ASP A 488 20.32 28.65 -14.43
C ASP A 488 20.66 27.98 -15.77
N THR A 489 19.60 27.67 -16.53
CA THR A 489 19.66 27.03 -17.84
C THR A 489 18.88 27.83 -18.88
N ASP A 490 19.18 27.64 -20.16
CA ASP A 490 18.44 28.31 -21.26
C ASP A 490 16.98 27.82 -21.28
N PRO A 491 15.99 28.72 -21.13
CA PRO A 491 14.58 28.33 -21.01
C PRO A 491 14.03 27.55 -22.21
N ALA A 492 14.44 27.90 -23.43
CA ALA A 492 13.94 27.23 -24.63
C ALA A 492 14.48 25.79 -24.73
N LYS A 493 15.77 25.59 -24.40
CA LYS A 493 16.39 24.27 -24.38
C LYS A 493 15.82 23.40 -23.28
N THR A 494 15.63 23.99 -22.09
CA THR A 494 15.03 23.30 -20.95
C THR A 494 13.60 22.86 -21.25
N ALA A 495 12.77 23.75 -21.79
CA ALA A 495 11.40 23.44 -22.16
C ALA A 495 11.32 22.35 -23.23
N ALA A 496 12.18 22.40 -24.26
CA ALA A 496 12.21 21.37 -25.30
C ALA A 496 12.63 19.99 -24.74
N LEU A 497 13.66 19.94 -23.90
CA LEU A 497 14.14 18.69 -23.28
C LEU A 497 13.14 18.15 -22.24
N MET A 498 12.46 19.03 -21.51
CA MET A 498 11.36 18.70 -20.61
C MET A 498 10.21 17.99 -21.36
N LEU A 499 9.77 18.52 -22.52
CA LEU A 499 8.75 17.87 -23.34
C LEU A 499 9.23 16.50 -23.85
N THR A 500 10.51 16.39 -24.23
CA THR A 500 11.10 15.10 -24.62
C THR A 500 11.08 14.10 -23.48
N ALA A 501 11.44 14.52 -22.26
CA ALA A 501 11.34 13.68 -21.07
C ALA A 501 9.90 13.22 -20.80
N GLN A 502 8.91 14.12 -20.97
CA GLN A 502 7.49 13.76 -20.82
C GLN A 502 7.02 12.71 -21.82
N VAL A 503 7.47 12.78 -23.07
CA VAL A 503 7.18 11.73 -24.06
C VAL A 503 7.73 10.38 -23.58
N ILE A 504 8.95 10.36 -23.06
CA ILE A 504 9.58 9.13 -22.56
C ILE A 504 8.88 8.62 -21.30
N TYR A 505 8.51 9.49 -20.35
CA TYR A 505 7.72 9.12 -19.18
C TYR A 505 6.35 8.51 -19.53
N ASN A 506 5.79 8.87 -20.68
CA ASN A 506 4.49 8.37 -21.14
C ASN A 506 4.59 7.09 -21.99
N LEU A 507 5.79 6.57 -22.22
CA LEU A 507 5.96 5.27 -22.86
C LEU A 507 5.44 4.14 -21.96
N ASP A 508 4.83 3.13 -22.56
CA ASP A 508 4.35 1.96 -21.82
C ASP A 508 5.49 1.25 -21.05
N GLU A 509 6.69 1.21 -21.61
CA GLU A 509 7.89 0.67 -20.97
C GLU A 509 8.24 1.40 -19.67
N THR A 510 8.01 2.71 -19.58
CA THR A 510 8.30 3.50 -18.36
C THR A 510 7.41 3.14 -17.17
N ILE A 511 6.16 2.77 -17.45
CA ILE A 511 5.14 2.53 -16.42
C ILE A 511 4.82 1.05 -16.24
N THR A 512 5.59 0.19 -16.88
CA THR A 512 5.45 -1.27 -16.88
C THR A 512 6.74 -1.89 -16.38
N LYS A 513 6.65 -2.84 -15.45
CA LYS A 513 7.79 -3.68 -15.08
C LYS A 513 8.01 -4.72 -16.18
N GLU A 514 9.23 -4.83 -16.65
CA GLU A 514 9.70 -5.83 -17.63
C GLU A 514 10.78 -6.74 -17.05
#